data_11ea8b43f802aed15cfac826f1145cba
#
_entry.id   11ea8b43f802aed15cfac826f1145cba
#
_cell.length_a   1.000
_cell.length_b   1.000
_cell.length_c   1.000
_cell.angle_alpha   90.00
_cell.angle_beta   90.00
_cell.angle_gamma   90.00
#
_symmetry.space_group_name_H-M   'P 1'
#
loop_
_entity.id
_entity.type
_entity.pdbx_description
1 polymer ?
#
loop_
_entity_poly.entity_id
_entity_poly.type
_entity_poly.pdbx_seq_one_letter_code
_entity_poly.pdbx_strand_id
1 'polypeptide(L)'
;MIIDGKLISQSLKDAMKIEVEALEQQYGRRPCLMVIIVGNNPASRSYVRGKIKATEYCGFDGHLVELPEDCTEEALLAEIERLNNDPAVDGILVQLPLPKHISEDNVIAAISAEKDVDGFHPENVARLWLNQHCILPCTPKGIIELLDQAGVEIAGKKAVVIGRSNIVGKPVSKLLLDRNATVTIAHSRTKDLAAVCREADILVAAVGRAKMVTAEYVKPGAAVIDVGINRTEEGKLVGDVDYDAVLPVAGAITPVPGGVGPMTITMLMRNTIECFLNRMGSATEA
;
A
#
# COMPACT_ATOMS: atom_id res chain seq x y z
N MET A 1 -23.30 -0.74 0.69
CA MET A 1 -22.52 -1.98 0.93
C MET A 1 -21.25 -1.61 1.71
N ILE A 2 -20.84 -2.45 2.69
CA ILE A 2 -19.55 -2.26 3.38
C ILE A 2 -18.49 -3.09 2.64
N ILE A 3 -17.36 -2.48 2.29
CA ILE A 3 -16.20 -3.16 1.71
C ILE A 3 -15.28 -3.58 2.87
N ASP A 4 -15.44 -4.82 3.33
CA ASP A 4 -14.68 -5.36 4.47
C ASP A 4 -13.28 -5.78 4.03
N GLY A 5 -12.34 -4.84 4.12
CA GLY A 5 -10.94 -5.09 3.77
C GLY A 5 -10.24 -6.09 4.69
N LYS A 6 -10.72 -6.27 5.93
CA LYS A 6 -10.18 -7.27 6.84
C LYS A 6 -10.53 -8.68 6.38
N LEU A 7 -11.79 -8.90 5.97
CA LEU A 7 -12.25 -10.18 5.44
C LEU A 7 -11.54 -10.52 4.12
N ILE A 8 -11.47 -9.56 3.18
CA ILE A 8 -10.80 -9.71 1.89
C ILE A 8 -9.30 -10.00 2.10
N SER A 9 -8.63 -9.22 2.98
CA SER A 9 -7.23 -9.44 3.34
C SER A 9 -6.98 -10.85 3.87
N GLN A 10 -7.88 -11.39 4.72
CA GLN A 10 -7.72 -12.73 5.26
C GLN A 10 -7.83 -13.79 4.17
N SER A 11 -8.83 -13.71 3.31
CA SER A 11 -9.02 -14.65 2.19
C SER A 11 -7.80 -14.68 1.25
N LEU A 12 -7.25 -13.49 0.92
CA LEU A 12 -6.06 -13.41 0.07
C LEU A 12 -4.81 -13.99 0.74
N LYS A 13 -4.64 -13.79 2.05
CA LYS A 13 -3.51 -14.39 2.79
C LYS A 13 -3.64 -15.91 2.90
N ASP A 14 -4.86 -16.43 3.04
CA ASP A 14 -5.11 -17.87 3.05
C ASP A 14 -4.70 -18.49 1.70
N ALA A 15 -5.03 -17.84 0.58
CA ALA A 15 -4.60 -18.26 -0.74
C ALA A 15 -3.08 -18.17 -0.93
N MET A 16 -2.46 -17.07 -0.47
CA MET A 16 -1.00 -16.89 -0.54
C MET A 16 -0.22 -17.92 0.29
N LYS A 17 -0.76 -18.35 1.43
CA LYS A 17 -0.15 -19.43 2.23
C LYS A 17 -0.02 -20.72 1.43
N ILE A 18 -1.07 -21.13 0.72
CA ILE A 18 -1.05 -22.32 -0.15
C ILE A 18 -0.06 -22.12 -1.30
N GLU A 19 -0.04 -20.94 -1.90
CA GLU A 19 0.89 -20.60 -2.98
C GLU A 19 2.35 -20.69 -2.50
N VAL A 20 2.68 -20.17 -1.31
CA VAL A 20 4.04 -20.23 -0.76
C VAL A 20 4.48 -21.66 -0.47
N GLU A 21 3.60 -22.52 0.01
CA GLU A 21 3.89 -23.95 0.18
C GLU A 21 4.23 -24.62 -1.17
N ALA A 22 3.51 -24.28 -2.24
CA ALA A 22 3.80 -24.78 -3.58
C ALA A 22 5.14 -24.22 -4.13
N LEU A 23 5.43 -22.94 -3.89
CA LEU A 23 6.71 -22.33 -4.29
C LEU A 23 7.89 -22.97 -3.56
N GLU A 24 7.76 -23.27 -2.27
CA GLU A 24 8.80 -23.98 -1.53
C GLU A 24 9.08 -25.36 -2.12
N GLN A 25 8.04 -26.10 -2.50
CA GLN A 25 8.21 -27.41 -3.16
C GLN A 25 8.89 -27.29 -4.53
N GLN A 26 8.55 -26.24 -5.29
CA GLN A 26 9.08 -26.03 -6.64
C GLN A 26 10.52 -25.54 -6.66
N TYR A 27 10.88 -24.60 -5.76
CA TYR A 27 12.15 -23.88 -5.80
C TYR A 27 13.10 -24.24 -4.64
N GLY A 28 12.65 -25.08 -3.70
CA GLY A 28 13.46 -25.51 -2.55
C GLY A 28 13.66 -24.43 -1.47
N ARG A 29 13.00 -23.27 -1.59
CA ARG A 29 13.03 -22.18 -0.62
C ARG A 29 11.74 -21.34 -0.66
N ARG A 30 11.52 -20.60 0.39
CA ARG A 30 10.39 -19.67 0.54
C ARG A 30 10.78 -18.25 0.12
N PRO A 31 9.79 -17.40 -0.27
CA PRO A 31 10.01 -15.97 -0.42
C PRO A 31 10.55 -15.35 0.88
N CYS A 32 11.59 -14.52 0.78
CA CYS A 32 12.25 -13.89 1.93
C CYS A 32 11.98 -12.37 1.93
N LEU A 33 11.41 -11.87 3.03
CA LEU A 33 11.15 -10.45 3.26
C LEU A 33 12.02 -9.93 4.41
N MET A 34 12.84 -8.93 4.13
CA MET A 34 13.59 -8.17 5.13
C MET A 34 12.87 -6.87 5.46
N VAL A 35 12.54 -6.68 6.72
CA VAL A 35 11.93 -5.44 7.22
C VAL A 35 12.96 -4.71 8.08
N ILE A 36 13.27 -3.45 7.74
CA ILE A 36 14.19 -2.60 8.51
C ILE A 36 13.37 -1.56 9.25
N ILE A 37 13.62 -1.38 10.52
CA ILE A 37 13.07 -0.29 11.33
C ILE A 37 14.21 0.49 11.99
N VAL A 38 14.11 1.82 11.94
CA VAL A 38 15.05 2.73 12.60
C VAL A 38 14.36 3.41 13.78
N GLY A 39 14.92 3.25 14.95
CA GLY A 39 14.37 3.82 16.18
C GLY A 39 13.16 3.09 16.76
N ASN A 40 12.49 3.76 17.70
CA ASN A 40 11.45 3.16 18.55
C ASN A 40 10.09 3.85 18.45
N ASN A 41 9.76 4.48 17.31
CA ASN A 41 8.44 5.09 17.13
C ASN A 41 7.32 4.05 17.36
N PRO A 42 6.38 4.27 18.33
CA PRO A 42 5.37 3.27 18.67
C PRO A 42 4.42 2.93 17.52
N ALA A 43 4.12 3.89 16.65
CA ALA A 43 3.28 3.66 15.48
C ALA A 43 3.99 2.75 14.47
N SER A 44 5.26 3.07 14.13
CA SER A 44 6.11 2.25 13.25
C SER A 44 6.27 0.84 13.78
N ARG A 45 6.51 0.67 15.08
CA ARG A 45 6.60 -0.64 15.75
C ARG A 45 5.31 -1.45 15.64
N SER A 46 4.14 -0.80 15.72
CA SER A 46 2.84 -1.46 15.56
C SER A 46 2.65 -1.97 14.14
N TYR A 47 3.03 -1.16 13.12
CA TYR A 47 2.96 -1.56 11.71
C TYR A 47 3.91 -2.72 11.40
N VAL A 48 5.16 -2.63 11.85
CA VAL A 48 6.17 -3.69 11.67
C VAL A 48 5.69 -5.01 12.28
N ARG A 49 5.15 -4.99 13.51
CA ARG A 49 4.56 -6.21 14.11
C ARG A 49 3.45 -6.83 13.26
N GLY A 50 2.61 -5.99 12.64
CA GLY A 50 1.57 -6.45 11.72
C GLY A 50 2.16 -7.13 10.47
N LYS A 51 3.23 -6.56 9.91
CA LYS A 51 3.95 -7.10 8.75
C LYS A 51 4.61 -8.44 9.07
N ILE A 52 5.35 -8.52 10.18
CA ILE A 52 6.01 -9.77 10.62
C ILE A 52 4.96 -10.88 10.89
N LYS A 53 3.86 -10.58 11.56
CA LYS A 53 2.76 -11.55 11.73
C LYS A 53 2.17 -12.03 10.41
N ALA A 54 2.11 -11.16 9.40
CA ALA A 54 1.63 -11.54 8.09
C ALA A 54 2.62 -12.42 7.33
N THR A 55 3.95 -12.17 7.44
CA THR A 55 4.99 -13.04 6.88
C THR A 55 4.94 -14.42 7.51
N GLU A 56 4.86 -14.51 8.84
CA GLU A 56 4.71 -15.77 9.57
C GLU A 56 3.46 -16.53 9.15
N TYR A 57 2.31 -15.82 9.06
CA TYR A 57 1.04 -16.42 8.67
C TYR A 57 1.06 -17.00 7.26
N CYS A 58 1.62 -16.26 6.30
CA CYS A 58 1.72 -16.70 4.91
C CYS A 58 2.86 -17.69 4.67
N GLY A 59 3.68 -17.98 5.68
CA GLY A 59 4.77 -18.96 5.57
C GLY A 59 6.03 -18.44 4.87
N PHE A 60 6.24 -17.11 4.85
CA PHE A 60 7.46 -16.51 4.31
C PHE A 60 8.65 -16.71 5.25
N ASP A 61 9.85 -16.62 4.71
CA ASP A 61 11.07 -16.39 5.48
C ASP A 61 11.18 -14.88 5.75
N GLY A 62 10.77 -14.46 6.94
CA GLY A 62 10.64 -13.04 7.29
C GLY A 62 11.53 -12.63 8.44
N HIS A 63 12.35 -11.60 8.24
CA HIS A 63 13.31 -11.12 9.23
C HIS A 63 13.14 -9.63 9.52
N LEU A 64 13.44 -9.24 10.75
CA LEU A 64 13.44 -7.86 11.22
C LEU A 64 14.88 -7.42 11.53
N VAL A 65 15.30 -6.31 10.90
CA VAL A 65 16.52 -5.59 11.24
C VAL A 65 16.13 -4.35 12.03
N GLU A 66 16.63 -4.24 13.25
CA GLU A 66 16.38 -3.10 14.13
C GLU A 66 17.63 -2.24 14.23
N LEU A 67 17.55 -0.98 13.78
CA LEU A 67 18.64 -0.02 13.91
C LEU A 67 18.29 1.02 14.97
N PRO A 68 19.29 1.52 15.73
CA PRO A 68 19.05 2.55 16.72
C PRO A 68 18.62 3.88 16.06
N GLU A 69 17.92 4.75 16.82
CA GLU A 69 17.39 6.02 16.30
C GLU A 69 18.49 6.98 15.83
N ASP A 70 19.68 6.88 16.42
CA ASP A 70 20.87 7.68 16.11
C ASP A 70 21.79 7.03 15.07
N CYS A 71 21.36 5.94 14.42
CA CYS A 71 22.17 5.37 13.33
C CYS A 71 22.35 6.38 12.21
N THR A 72 23.52 6.40 11.58
CA THR A 72 23.78 7.32 10.46
C THR A 72 23.09 6.82 9.19
N GLU A 73 22.87 7.73 8.24
CA GLU A 73 22.33 7.37 6.91
C GLU A 73 23.25 6.36 6.22
N GLU A 74 24.58 6.56 6.31
CA GLU A 74 25.57 5.64 5.72
C GLU A 74 25.48 4.22 6.29
N ALA A 75 25.20 4.07 7.59
CA ALA A 75 25.03 2.77 8.22
C ALA A 75 23.77 2.05 7.71
N LEU A 76 22.67 2.78 7.55
CA LEU A 76 21.43 2.25 6.97
C LEU A 76 21.63 1.87 5.50
N LEU A 77 22.30 2.72 4.71
CA LEU A 77 22.58 2.46 3.30
C LEU A 77 23.51 1.24 3.13
N ALA A 78 24.50 1.07 3.99
CA ALA A 78 25.36 -0.11 3.98
C ALA A 78 24.59 -1.41 4.28
N GLU A 79 23.63 -1.37 5.20
CA GLU A 79 22.76 -2.53 5.46
C GLU A 79 21.83 -2.84 4.27
N ILE A 80 21.27 -1.82 3.63
CA ILE A 80 20.47 -1.99 2.40
C ILE A 80 21.33 -2.61 1.28
N GLU A 81 22.56 -2.13 1.08
CA GLU A 81 23.48 -2.67 0.09
C GLU A 81 23.81 -4.13 0.36
N ARG A 82 24.06 -4.51 1.62
CA ARG A 82 24.25 -5.90 2.03
C ARG A 82 23.05 -6.78 1.64
N LEU A 83 21.82 -6.29 1.90
CA LEU A 83 20.59 -7.02 1.58
C LEU A 83 20.30 -7.06 0.07
N ASN A 84 20.66 -5.99 -0.67
CA ASN A 84 20.57 -5.99 -2.13
C ASN A 84 21.43 -7.10 -2.74
N ASN A 85 22.62 -7.33 -2.19
CA ASN A 85 23.57 -8.33 -2.68
C ASN A 85 23.31 -9.75 -2.13
N ASP A 86 22.41 -9.91 -1.18
CA ASP A 86 22.06 -11.22 -0.62
C ASP A 86 21.10 -11.98 -1.56
N PRO A 87 21.51 -13.12 -2.16
CA PRO A 87 20.67 -13.90 -3.05
C PRO A 87 19.45 -14.54 -2.36
N ALA A 88 19.49 -14.70 -1.04
CA ALA A 88 18.38 -15.26 -0.27
C ALA A 88 17.26 -14.24 -0.02
N VAL A 89 17.52 -12.94 -0.15
CA VAL A 89 16.55 -11.86 0.10
C VAL A 89 15.79 -11.52 -1.17
N ASP A 90 14.48 -11.62 -1.15
CA ASP A 90 13.61 -11.30 -2.29
C ASP A 90 12.96 -9.93 -2.19
N GLY A 91 12.68 -9.46 -0.98
CA GLY A 91 12.07 -8.17 -0.73
C GLY A 91 12.74 -7.42 0.42
N ILE A 92 12.87 -6.11 0.25
CA ILE A 92 13.40 -5.19 1.27
C ILE A 92 12.36 -4.12 1.53
N LEU A 93 12.04 -3.90 2.79
CA LEU A 93 11.18 -2.84 3.25
C LEU A 93 11.86 -2.04 4.35
N VAL A 94 11.98 -0.74 4.15
CA VAL A 94 12.40 0.21 5.21
C VAL A 94 11.16 0.92 5.74
N GLN A 95 10.85 0.73 7.02
CA GLN A 95 9.65 1.30 7.62
C GLN A 95 9.75 2.81 7.77
N LEU A 96 8.91 3.54 7.05
CA LEU A 96 8.74 4.98 7.18
C LEU A 96 7.78 5.35 8.33
N PRO A 97 7.88 6.57 8.91
CA PRO A 97 8.89 7.60 8.63
C PRO A 97 10.24 7.30 9.28
N LEU A 98 11.32 7.82 8.69
CA LEU A 98 12.67 7.75 9.22
C LEU A 98 12.97 8.94 10.17
N PRO A 99 14.00 8.85 11.03
CA PRO A 99 14.54 9.99 11.75
C PRO A 99 14.93 11.14 10.80
N LYS A 100 14.75 12.39 11.23
CA LYS A 100 14.91 13.58 10.37
C LYS A 100 16.29 13.77 9.73
N HIS A 101 17.32 13.15 10.28
CA HIS A 101 18.69 13.23 9.77
C HIS A 101 18.98 12.23 8.66
N ILE A 102 18.03 11.34 8.34
CA ILE A 102 18.13 10.35 7.27
C ILE A 102 17.17 10.76 6.15
N SER A 103 17.67 10.80 4.93
CA SER A 103 16.88 11.12 3.75
C SER A 103 16.05 9.91 3.30
N GLU A 104 14.72 10.02 3.38
CA GLU A 104 13.81 8.97 2.88
C GLU A 104 14.02 8.73 1.37
N ASP A 105 14.26 9.78 0.59
CA ASP A 105 14.48 9.66 -0.86
C ASP A 105 15.76 8.89 -1.19
N ASN A 106 16.85 9.12 -0.46
CA ASN A 106 18.11 8.38 -0.63
C ASN A 106 17.93 6.90 -0.28
N VAL A 107 17.23 6.63 0.82
CA VAL A 107 16.96 5.27 1.30
C VAL A 107 16.09 4.50 0.31
N ILE A 108 15.02 5.11 -0.18
CA ILE A 108 14.15 4.50 -1.21
C ILE A 108 14.94 4.20 -2.48
N ALA A 109 15.78 5.13 -2.94
CA ALA A 109 16.58 4.96 -4.15
C ALA A 109 17.74 3.94 -3.99
N ALA A 110 18.15 3.64 -2.76
CA ALA A 110 19.20 2.65 -2.48
C ALA A 110 18.71 1.20 -2.50
N ILE A 111 17.42 0.96 -2.31
CA ILE A 111 16.83 -0.38 -2.44
C ILE A 111 16.85 -0.77 -3.92
N SER A 112 17.30 -1.99 -4.26
CA SER A 112 17.19 -2.49 -5.64
C SER A 112 15.73 -2.48 -6.10
N ALA A 113 15.43 -1.95 -7.29
CA ALA A 113 14.07 -1.90 -7.82
C ALA A 113 13.39 -3.28 -7.89
N GLU A 114 14.19 -4.36 -8.05
CA GLU A 114 13.72 -5.76 -8.08
C GLU A 114 13.36 -6.29 -6.69
N LYS A 115 13.84 -5.64 -5.61
CA LYS A 115 13.56 -6.00 -4.21
C LYS A 115 12.70 -4.96 -3.49
N ASP A 116 12.30 -3.89 -4.18
CA ASP A 116 11.44 -2.82 -3.66
C ASP A 116 9.99 -3.31 -3.54
N VAL A 117 9.65 -3.93 -2.43
CA VAL A 117 8.30 -4.49 -2.21
C VAL A 117 7.24 -3.44 -1.91
N ASP A 118 7.62 -2.21 -1.57
CA ASP A 118 6.67 -1.09 -1.40
C ASP A 118 6.31 -0.40 -2.73
N GLY A 119 7.11 -0.60 -3.80
CA GLY A 119 6.90 -0.02 -5.12
C GLY A 119 7.17 1.49 -5.18
N PHE A 120 8.10 1.99 -4.34
CA PHE A 120 8.42 3.42 -4.25
C PHE A 120 9.70 3.81 -4.98
N HIS A 121 10.53 2.84 -5.37
CA HIS A 121 11.76 3.09 -6.11
C HIS A 121 11.45 3.89 -7.39
N PRO A 122 12.25 4.93 -7.72
CA PRO A 122 12.01 5.78 -8.89
C PRO A 122 11.82 5.01 -10.20
N GLU A 123 12.53 3.90 -10.39
CA GLU A 123 12.38 3.02 -11.54
C GLU A 123 11.00 2.34 -11.58
N ASN A 124 10.51 1.78 -10.47
CA ASN A 124 9.17 1.20 -10.40
C ASN A 124 8.09 2.26 -10.65
N VAL A 125 8.27 3.46 -10.11
CA VAL A 125 7.37 4.60 -10.36
C VAL A 125 7.37 4.99 -11.84
N ALA A 126 8.54 5.06 -12.47
CA ALA A 126 8.65 5.38 -13.90
C ALA A 126 7.99 4.29 -14.76
N ARG A 127 8.28 3.02 -14.51
CA ARG A 127 7.68 1.87 -15.19
C ARG A 127 6.16 1.84 -15.07
N LEU A 128 5.60 2.13 -13.87
CA LEU A 128 4.16 2.26 -13.67
C LEU A 128 3.54 3.30 -14.63
N TRP A 129 4.16 4.49 -14.75
CA TRP A 129 3.66 5.54 -15.63
C TRP A 129 3.81 5.20 -17.12
N LEU A 130 4.76 4.36 -17.48
CA LEU A 130 5.01 3.90 -18.84
C LEU A 130 4.24 2.62 -19.21
N ASN A 131 3.37 2.11 -18.32
CA ASN A 131 2.66 0.83 -18.49
C ASN A 131 3.61 -0.36 -18.72
N GLN A 132 4.79 -0.32 -18.07
CA GLN A 132 5.74 -1.42 -18.05
C GLN A 132 5.55 -2.26 -16.79
N HIS A 133 5.99 -3.51 -16.83
CA HIS A 133 5.97 -4.38 -15.66
C HIS A 133 6.81 -3.79 -14.52
N CYS A 134 6.24 -3.67 -13.33
CA CYS A 134 6.88 -3.14 -12.14
C CYS A 134 6.16 -3.61 -10.87
N ILE A 135 6.84 -3.50 -9.76
CA ILE A 135 6.19 -3.67 -8.45
C ILE A 135 5.31 -2.45 -8.17
N LEU A 136 4.03 -2.69 -7.95
CA LEU A 136 3.04 -1.64 -7.70
C LEU A 136 3.05 -1.22 -6.23
N PRO A 137 2.86 0.07 -5.91
CA PRO A 137 2.71 0.52 -4.53
C PRO A 137 1.61 -0.22 -3.77
N CYS A 138 1.92 -0.73 -2.58
CA CYS A 138 1.06 -1.65 -1.83
C CYS A 138 -0.34 -1.08 -1.56
N THR A 139 -0.46 0.15 -1.05
CA THR A 139 -1.77 0.75 -0.74
C THR A 139 -2.60 0.99 -1.99
N PRO A 140 -2.09 1.60 -3.07
CA PRO A 140 -2.80 1.73 -4.35
C PRO A 140 -3.24 0.38 -4.94
N LYS A 141 -2.36 -0.63 -4.94
CA LYS A 141 -2.68 -2.00 -5.39
C LYS A 141 -3.84 -2.59 -4.57
N GLY A 142 -3.80 -2.40 -3.25
CA GLY A 142 -4.85 -2.85 -2.34
C GLY A 142 -6.20 -2.13 -2.54
N ILE A 143 -6.19 -0.87 -2.95
CA ILE A 143 -7.41 -0.12 -3.28
C ILE A 143 -8.09 -0.71 -4.52
N ILE A 144 -7.32 -1.00 -5.58
CA ILE A 144 -7.87 -1.64 -6.78
C ILE A 144 -8.44 -3.02 -6.43
N GLU A 145 -7.73 -3.83 -5.66
CA GLU A 145 -8.21 -5.13 -5.21
C GLU A 145 -9.52 -5.04 -4.41
N LEU A 146 -9.65 -4.04 -3.51
CA LEU A 146 -10.89 -3.80 -2.77
C LEU A 146 -12.07 -3.48 -3.69
N LEU A 147 -11.85 -2.65 -4.71
CA LEU A 147 -12.88 -2.31 -5.70
C LEU A 147 -13.29 -3.55 -6.51
N ASP A 148 -12.34 -4.35 -6.95
CA ASP A 148 -12.58 -5.57 -7.71
C ASP A 148 -13.35 -6.62 -6.88
N GLN A 149 -12.92 -6.89 -5.66
CA GLN A 149 -13.60 -7.82 -4.75
C GLN A 149 -14.99 -7.36 -4.33
N ALA A 150 -15.23 -6.06 -4.32
CA ALA A 150 -16.54 -5.47 -4.07
C ALA A 150 -17.45 -5.47 -5.32
N GLY A 151 -16.95 -5.90 -6.48
CA GLY A 151 -17.68 -5.86 -7.74
C GLY A 151 -17.96 -4.43 -8.25
N VAL A 152 -17.13 -3.45 -7.85
CA VAL A 152 -17.25 -2.08 -8.32
C VAL A 152 -16.68 -1.96 -9.72
N GLU A 153 -17.52 -1.64 -10.69
CA GLU A 153 -17.10 -1.38 -12.05
C GLU A 153 -16.24 -0.10 -12.11
N ILE A 154 -15.03 -0.18 -12.66
CA ILE A 154 -14.09 0.95 -12.76
C ILE A 154 -14.13 1.56 -14.16
N ALA A 155 -14.22 0.73 -15.21
CA ALA A 155 -14.17 1.18 -16.60
C ALA A 155 -15.33 2.14 -16.91
N GLY A 156 -15.00 3.28 -17.52
CA GLY A 156 -15.97 4.32 -17.90
C GLY A 156 -16.49 5.17 -16.73
N LYS A 157 -16.08 4.89 -15.48
CA LYS A 157 -16.53 5.67 -14.30
C LYS A 157 -15.69 6.93 -14.10
N LYS A 158 -16.29 7.93 -13.48
CA LYS A 158 -15.57 9.10 -12.96
C LYS A 158 -14.97 8.76 -11.61
N ALA A 159 -13.65 8.82 -11.50
CA ALA A 159 -12.94 8.63 -10.25
C ALA A 159 -12.33 9.96 -9.77
N VAL A 160 -12.56 10.31 -8.52
CA VAL A 160 -11.92 11.47 -7.88
C VAL A 160 -11.03 10.95 -6.75
N VAL A 161 -9.77 11.35 -6.81
CA VAL A 161 -8.78 11.05 -5.77
C VAL A 161 -8.45 12.34 -5.02
N ILE A 162 -8.81 12.42 -3.74
CA ILE A 162 -8.46 13.53 -2.88
C ILE A 162 -7.11 13.22 -2.23
N GLY A 163 -6.07 13.91 -2.69
CA GLY A 163 -4.67 13.69 -2.28
C GLY A 163 -3.77 13.46 -3.49
N ARG A 164 -2.50 13.89 -3.36
CA ARG A 164 -1.51 13.80 -4.45
C ARG A 164 -0.12 13.39 -3.97
N SER A 165 -0.07 12.58 -2.92
CA SER A 165 1.20 12.03 -2.44
C SER A 165 1.82 11.08 -3.48
N ASN A 166 3.15 10.95 -3.45
CA ASN A 166 3.87 10.04 -4.34
C ASN A 166 3.58 8.57 -4.00
N ILE A 167 3.23 8.29 -2.75
CA ILE A 167 3.05 6.92 -2.25
C ILE A 167 1.62 6.40 -2.36
N VAL A 168 0.60 7.28 -2.48
CA VAL A 168 -0.81 6.86 -2.58
C VAL A 168 -1.57 7.60 -3.68
N GLY A 169 -1.74 8.92 -3.56
CA GLY A 169 -2.66 9.67 -4.41
C GLY A 169 -2.34 9.60 -5.90
N LYS A 170 -1.10 9.85 -6.28
CA LYS A 170 -0.65 9.74 -7.68
C LYS A 170 -0.73 8.30 -8.21
N PRO A 171 -0.15 7.29 -7.52
CA PRO A 171 -0.20 5.94 -8.05
C PRO A 171 -1.61 5.33 -8.10
N VAL A 172 -2.50 5.59 -7.13
CA VAL A 172 -3.88 5.09 -7.24
C VAL A 172 -4.63 5.75 -8.41
N SER A 173 -4.36 7.04 -8.67
CA SER A 173 -4.92 7.73 -9.85
C SER A 173 -4.46 7.09 -11.15
N LYS A 174 -3.19 6.69 -11.24
CA LYS A 174 -2.64 5.97 -12.41
C LYS A 174 -3.29 4.60 -12.56
N LEU A 175 -3.42 3.84 -11.48
CA LEU A 175 -4.05 2.51 -11.54
C LEU A 175 -5.53 2.58 -11.94
N LEU A 176 -6.28 3.57 -11.47
CA LEU A 176 -7.67 3.81 -11.90
C LEU A 176 -7.74 4.20 -13.38
N LEU A 177 -6.80 5.04 -13.85
CA LEU A 177 -6.69 5.39 -15.28
C LEU A 177 -6.42 4.16 -16.14
N ASP A 178 -5.53 3.27 -15.72
CA ASP A 178 -5.21 2.01 -16.43
C ASP A 178 -6.39 1.04 -16.49
N ARG A 179 -7.31 1.17 -15.53
CA ARG A 179 -8.58 0.44 -15.51
C ARG A 179 -9.70 1.18 -16.27
N ASN A 180 -9.34 2.15 -17.13
CA ASN A 180 -10.23 2.94 -17.98
C ASN A 180 -11.21 3.85 -17.23
N ALA A 181 -10.89 4.32 -16.02
CA ALA A 181 -11.63 5.39 -15.38
C ALA A 181 -11.24 6.76 -15.94
N THR A 182 -12.16 7.72 -15.90
CA THR A 182 -11.84 9.14 -16.05
C THR A 182 -11.45 9.69 -14.69
N VAL A 183 -10.19 10.07 -14.51
CA VAL A 183 -9.62 10.38 -13.19
C VAL A 183 -9.39 11.87 -13.00
N THR A 184 -9.85 12.39 -11.87
CA THR A 184 -9.55 13.73 -11.37
C THR A 184 -8.76 13.64 -10.09
N ILE A 185 -7.59 14.28 -10.03
CA ILE A 185 -6.81 14.41 -8.79
C ILE A 185 -7.15 15.75 -8.15
N ALA A 186 -7.76 15.73 -6.98
CA ALA A 186 -8.11 16.88 -6.18
C ALA A 186 -7.17 17.05 -4.98
N HIS A 187 -6.98 18.29 -4.52
CA HIS A 187 -6.03 18.60 -3.45
C HIS A 187 -6.39 19.89 -2.73
N SER A 188 -5.61 20.32 -1.74
CA SER A 188 -5.85 21.51 -0.91
C SER A 188 -5.95 22.84 -1.67
N ARG A 189 -5.61 22.89 -2.96
CA ARG A 189 -5.75 24.07 -3.83
C ARG A 189 -6.93 23.95 -4.81
N THR A 190 -7.66 22.84 -4.80
CA THR A 190 -8.85 22.64 -5.64
C THR A 190 -9.95 23.56 -5.17
N LYS A 191 -10.48 24.36 -6.10
CA LYS A 191 -11.65 25.23 -5.83
C LYS A 191 -12.91 24.37 -5.78
N ASP A 192 -13.81 24.68 -4.86
CA ASP A 192 -15.06 23.96 -4.65
C ASP A 192 -14.88 22.43 -4.62
N LEU A 193 -14.01 21.98 -3.72
CA LEU A 193 -13.61 20.57 -3.60
C LEU A 193 -14.83 19.65 -3.46
N ALA A 194 -15.85 20.06 -2.72
CA ALA A 194 -17.06 19.28 -2.53
C ALA A 194 -17.83 19.07 -3.85
N ALA A 195 -17.93 20.10 -4.70
CA ALA A 195 -18.57 19.96 -6.01
C ALA A 195 -17.82 19.01 -6.93
N VAL A 196 -16.48 19.09 -6.96
CA VAL A 196 -15.63 18.15 -7.72
C VAL A 196 -15.85 16.72 -7.24
N CYS A 197 -15.89 16.50 -5.93
CA CYS A 197 -16.07 15.16 -5.35
C CYS A 197 -17.47 14.58 -5.62
N ARG A 198 -18.52 15.40 -5.64
CA ARG A 198 -19.89 14.94 -5.95
C ARG A 198 -20.08 14.43 -7.39
N GLU A 199 -19.13 14.65 -8.28
CA GLU A 199 -19.17 14.06 -9.62
C GLU A 199 -18.67 12.60 -9.66
N ALA A 200 -18.01 12.15 -8.59
CA ALA A 200 -17.34 10.86 -8.56
C ALA A 200 -18.30 9.68 -8.42
N ASP A 201 -18.16 8.68 -9.28
CA ASP A 201 -18.70 7.34 -9.10
C ASP A 201 -17.80 6.53 -8.12
N ILE A 202 -16.49 6.85 -8.12
CA ILE A 202 -15.49 6.30 -7.20
C ILE A 202 -14.74 7.46 -6.55
N LEU A 203 -14.84 7.58 -5.23
CA LEU A 203 -14.16 8.60 -4.44
C LEU A 203 -13.08 7.95 -3.55
N VAL A 204 -11.84 8.35 -3.73
CA VAL A 204 -10.71 7.91 -2.89
C VAL A 204 -10.26 9.08 -2.03
N ALA A 205 -10.35 8.95 -0.70
CA ALA A 205 -9.90 9.96 0.26
C ALA A 205 -8.54 9.56 0.85
N ALA A 206 -7.49 10.34 0.55
CA ALA A 206 -6.11 10.10 0.97
C ALA A 206 -5.42 11.42 1.35
N VAL A 207 -5.95 12.11 2.36
CA VAL A 207 -5.51 13.45 2.79
C VAL A 207 -4.90 13.50 4.19
N GLY A 208 -5.09 12.46 5.00
CA GLY A 208 -4.58 12.40 6.38
C GLY A 208 -5.26 13.42 7.31
N ARG A 209 -6.56 13.70 7.08
CA ARG A 209 -7.36 14.63 7.88
C ARG A 209 -8.65 13.98 8.33
N ALA A 210 -8.74 13.73 9.64
CA ALA A 210 -9.87 13.03 10.25
C ALA A 210 -11.21 13.64 9.85
N LYS A 211 -12.10 12.80 9.30
CA LYS A 211 -13.51 13.13 8.97
C LYS A 211 -13.71 14.34 8.06
N MET A 212 -12.70 14.69 7.25
CA MET A 212 -12.81 15.85 6.33
C MET A 212 -13.87 15.64 5.26
N VAL A 213 -14.05 14.40 4.78
CA VAL A 213 -15.02 14.07 3.73
C VAL A 213 -16.36 13.72 4.38
N THR A 214 -17.30 14.64 4.30
CA THR A 214 -18.68 14.49 4.79
C THR A 214 -19.62 14.03 3.67
N ALA A 215 -20.91 13.79 3.99
CA ALA A 215 -21.92 13.43 3.00
C ALA A 215 -22.04 14.44 1.84
N GLU A 216 -21.70 15.71 2.08
CA GLU A 216 -21.72 16.78 1.06
C GLU A 216 -20.70 16.56 -0.07
N TYR A 217 -19.67 15.76 0.15
CA TYR A 217 -18.64 15.42 -0.83
C TYR A 217 -19.02 14.23 -1.70
N VAL A 218 -20.05 13.47 -1.33
CA VAL A 218 -20.31 12.16 -1.91
C VAL A 218 -21.53 12.19 -2.83
N LYS A 219 -21.35 11.72 -4.05
CA LYS A 219 -22.45 11.43 -4.97
C LYS A 219 -23.26 10.25 -4.41
N PRO A 220 -24.59 10.34 -4.32
CA PRO A 220 -25.40 9.20 -3.91
C PRO A 220 -25.13 7.96 -4.76
N GLY A 221 -24.86 6.85 -4.09
CA GLY A 221 -24.51 5.58 -4.75
C GLY A 221 -23.04 5.40 -5.13
N ALA A 222 -22.16 6.37 -4.88
CA ALA A 222 -20.73 6.26 -5.16
C ALA A 222 -20.03 5.20 -4.30
N ALA A 223 -18.96 4.62 -4.83
CA ALA A 223 -18.02 3.83 -4.05
C ALA A 223 -17.01 4.77 -3.37
N VAL A 224 -16.86 4.65 -2.05
CA VAL A 224 -16.00 5.52 -1.23
C VAL A 224 -14.89 4.70 -0.59
N ILE A 225 -13.66 5.01 -0.93
CA ILE A 225 -12.46 4.36 -0.38
C ILE A 225 -11.75 5.33 0.55
N ASP A 226 -11.75 5.01 1.82
CA ASP A 226 -11.09 5.80 2.86
C ASP A 226 -9.70 5.22 3.16
N VAL A 227 -8.66 5.97 2.79
CA VAL A 227 -7.25 5.61 3.00
C VAL A 227 -6.71 6.19 4.31
N GLY A 228 -7.45 7.15 4.89
CA GLY A 228 -7.01 7.87 6.08
C GLY A 228 -6.83 6.95 7.29
N ILE A 229 -5.75 7.18 8.03
CA ILE A 229 -5.50 6.56 9.34
C ILE A 229 -5.13 7.69 10.29
N ASN A 230 -6.13 8.21 10.98
CA ASN A 230 -5.98 9.29 11.93
C ASN A 230 -6.26 8.78 13.36
N ARG A 231 -5.62 9.37 14.36
CA ARG A 231 -5.95 9.12 15.77
C ARG A 231 -6.69 10.33 16.32
N THR A 232 -7.82 10.08 16.97
CA THR A 232 -8.51 11.10 17.77
C THR A 232 -7.73 11.37 19.07
N GLU A 233 -8.08 12.44 19.77
CA GLU A 233 -7.53 12.73 21.11
C GLU A 233 -7.76 11.60 22.11
N GLU A 234 -8.86 10.84 21.94
CA GLU A 234 -9.21 9.65 22.74
C GLU A 234 -8.45 8.38 22.30
N GLY A 235 -7.57 8.48 21.29
CA GLY A 235 -6.77 7.36 20.78
C GLY A 235 -7.48 6.44 19.78
N LYS A 236 -8.74 6.70 19.42
CA LYS A 236 -9.48 5.92 18.40
C LYS A 236 -8.92 6.17 17.01
N LEU A 237 -8.90 5.11 16.20
CA LEU A 237 -8.57 5.22 14.78
C LEU A 237 -9.82 5.64 14.00
N VAL A 238 -9.67 6.67 13.17
CA VAL A 238 -10.71 7.17 12.26
C VAL A 238 -10.08 7.46 10.90
N GLY A 239 -10.89 7.43 9.87
CA GLY A 239 -10.47 7.76 8.50
C GLY A 239 -10.54 9.25 8.17
N ASP A 240 -10.30 9.54 6.90
CA ASP A 240 -10.51 10.86 6.30
C ASP A 240 -12.00 11.13 6.00
N VAL A 241 -12.81 10.06 5.97
CA VAL A 241 -14.24 10.12 5.71
C VAL A 241 -15.01 10.11 7.04
N ASP A 242 -16.03 10.95 7.16
CA ASP A 242 -17.01 10.83 8.24
C ASP A 242 -17.93 9.64 7.95
N TYR A 243 -17.49 8.47 8.37
CA TYR A 243 -18.08 7.19 8.03
C TYR A 243 -19.58 7.13 8.31
N ASP A 244 -20.01 7.58 9.50
CA ASP A 244 -21.39 7.50 9.92
C ASP A 244 -22.31 8.40 9.06
N ALA A 245 -21.81 9.58 8.66
CA ALA A 245 -22.52 10.51 7.80
C ALA A 245 -22.56 10.05 6.33
N VAL A 246 -21.50 9.36 5.86
CA VAL A 246 -21.37 8.95 4.46
C VAL A 246 -21.98 7.58 4.18
N LEU A 247 -22.01 6.67 5.15
CA LEU A 247 -22.56 5.31 4.99
C LEU A 247 -23.97 5.26 4.38
N PRO A 248 -24.95 6.11 4.78
CA PRO A 248 -26.29 6.07 4.19
C PRO A 248 -26.36 6.63 2.76
N VAL A 249 -25.35 7.36 2.29
CA VAL A 249 -25.28 7.99 0.97
C VAL A 249 -24.49 7.14 -0.02
N ALA A 250 -23.41 6.49 0.43
CA ALA A 250 -22.52 5.69 -0.40
C ALA A 250 -23.20 4.39 -0.86
N GLY A 251 -22.93 3.98 -2.11
CA GLY A 251 -23.27 2.65 -2.61
C GLY A 251 -22.38 1.56 -2.01
N ALA A 252 -21.09 1.89 -1.88
CA ALA A 252 -20.09 1.05 -1.22
C ALA A 252 -19.11 1.92 -0.44
N ILE A 253 -18.59 1.44 0.71
CA ILE A 253 -17.67 2.23 1.55
C ILE A 253 -16.74 1.30 2.33
N THR A 254 -15.47 1.70 2.47
CA THR A 254 -14.49 1.04 3.34
C THR A 254 -14.58 1.61 4.76
N PRO A 255 -14.59 0.76 5.82
CA PRO A 255 -14.50 1.23 7.21
C PRO A 255 -13.06 1.58 7.61
N VAL A 256 -12.88 2.44 8.61
CA VAL A 256 -11.59 2.65 9.29
C VAL A 256 -11.81 2.50 10.80
N PRO A 257 -11.11 1.53 11.44
CA PRO A 257 -10.21 0.54 10.86
C PRO A 257 -10.92 -0.60 10.12
N GLY A 258 -10.18 -1.34 9.28
CA GLY A 258 -10.66 -2.57 8.66
C GLY A 258 -10.93 -2.51 7.14
N GLY A 259 -10.70 -1.35 6.52
CA GLY A 259 -10.76 -1.18 5.06
C GLY A 259 -9.39 -1.32 4.39
N VAL A 260 -8.79 -0.20 3.99
CA VAL A 260 -7.52 -0.16 3.22
C VAL A 260 -6.31 -0.66 4.00
N GLY A 261 -6.22 -0.37 5.31
CA GLY A 261 -5.03 -0.70 6.11
C GLY A 261 -4.63 -2.18 6.07
N PRO A 262 -5.54 -3.15 6.29
CA PRO A 262 -5.23 -4.57 6.14
C PRO A 262 -4.72 -4.96 4.75
N MET A 263 -5.24 -4.32 3.70
CA MET A 263 -4.87 -4.60 2.32
C MET A 263 -3.45 -4.15 1.99
N THR A 264 -2.96 -3.06 2.58
CA THR A 264 -1.56 -2.63 2.41
C THR A 264 -0.58 -3.75 2.81
N ILE A 265 -0.83 -4.40 3.96
CA ILE A 265 0.01 -5.52 4.42
C ILE A 265 -0.16 -6.74 3.50
N THR A 266 -1.37 -7.00 3.04
CA THR A 266 -1.64 -8.13 2.13
C THR A 266 -0.94 -7.94 0.79
N MET A 267 -0.96 -6.73 0.24
CA MET A 267 -0.26 -6.44 -1.02
C MET A 267 1.27 -6.45 -0.86
N LEU A 268 1.79 -6.11 0.32
CA LEU A 268 3.20 -6.31 0.63
C LEU A 268 3.60 -7.79 0.50
N MET A 269 2.79 -8.71 1.02
CA MET A 269 3.03 -10.15 0.85
C MET A 269 2.96 -10.53 -0.64
N ARG A 270 1.97 -10.04 -1.38
CA ARG A 270 1.83 -10.30 -2.82
C ARG A 270 3.05 -9.77 -3.60
N ASN A 271 3.51 -8.57 -3.30
CA ASN A 271 4.69 -7.98 -3.93
C ASN A 271 5.96 -8.79 -3.62
N THR A 272 6.09 -9.32 -2.40
CA THR A 272 7.24 -10.18 -2.04
C THR A 272 7.24 -11.48 -2.85
N ILE A 273 6.08 -12.11 -3.07
CA ILE A 273 5.96 -13.27 -3.97
C ILE A 273 6.32 -12.88 -5.42
N GLU A 274 5.87 -11.72 -5.88
CA GLU A 274 6.17 -11.22 -7.23
C GLU A 274 7.67 -10.99 -7.42
N CYS A 275 8.34 -10.34 -6.46
CA CYS A 275 9.80 -10.18 -6.46
C CYS A 275 10.53 -11.53 -6.49
N PHE A 276 10.09 -12.48 -5.67
CA PHE A 276 10.62 -13.84 -5.65
C PHE A 276 10.51 -14.51 -7.02
N LEU A 277 9.32 -14.51 -7.62
CA LEU A 277 9.06 -15.15 -8.91
C LEU A 277 9.86 -14.51 -10.06
N ASN A 278 9.93 -13.17 -10.09
CA ASN A 278 10.73 -12.45 -11.09
C ASN A 278 12.21 -12.86 -11.03
N ARG A 279 12.76 -13.04 -9.84
CA ARG A 279 14.15 -13.47 -9.65
C ARG A 279 14.35 -14.94 -9.97
N MET A 280 13.39 -15.82 -9.68
CA MET A 280 13.46 -17.24 -10.04
C MET A 280 13.33 -17.44 -11.56
N GLY A 281 12.48 -16.65 -12.25
CA GLY A 281 12.36 -16.66 -13.70
C GLY A 281 13.63 -16.19 -14.40
N SER A 282 14.25 -15.13 -13.93
CA SER A 282 15.54 -14.63 -14.47
C SER A 282 16.71 -15.61 -14.27
N ALA A 283 16.67 -16.43 -13.20
CA ALA A 283 17.69 -17.43 -12.93
C ALA A 283 17.59 -18.69 -13.82
N THR A 284 16.41 -18.92 -14.43
CA THR A 284 16.18 -20.07 -15.35
C THR A 284 16.54 -19.76 -16.81
N GLU A 285 16.70 -18.46 -17.16
CA GLU A 285 17.07 -18.00 -18.49
C GLU A 285 18.59 -17.72 -18.66
N ALA A 286 19.37 -17.79 -17.60
CA ALA A 286 20.83 -17.59 -17.56
C ALA A 286 21.57 -18.92 -17.48
#